data_ceb0893dd4ac0900c8efef3a2096f18e
#
_entry.id   ceb0893dd4ac0900c8efef3a2096f18e
#
_cell.length_a   1.000
_cell.length_b   1.000
_cell.length_c   1.000
_cell.angle_alpha   90.00
_cell.angle_beta   90.00
_cell.angle_gamma   90.00
#
_symmetry.space_group_name_H-M   'P 1'
#
loop_
_entity.id
_entity.type
_entity.pdbx_description
1 polymer ?
#
loop_
_entity_poly.entity_id
_entity_poly.type
_entity_poly.pdbx_seq_one_letter_code
_entity_poly.pdbx_strand_id
1 'polypeptide(L)'
;MALSKRKDITLGSGKLYAQEYTGTTVPETDAICTDDNILGYISGGATLSYKPTFYTAKDDLGLVSKTVITAEEVTLKSGVMTWDGNTLAKLSATARVTETDATSGKPAKRSVKIGGVDNADGKKYVLCFKHADKDGKRELYVRIVGKNQSGFEIAFVKDKETVIDAEFAADPMDAE
;
A
#
# COMPACT_ATOMS: atom_id res chain seq x y z
N MET A 1 -0.82 -23.73 19.79
CA MET A 1 -1.55 -22.91 20.79
C MET A 1 -2.71 -22.24 20.05
N ALA A 2 -3.96 -22.42 20.47
CA ALA A 2 -5.10 -21.80 19.79
C ALA A 2 -5.10 -20.28 20.04
N LEU A 3 -5.40 -19.50 19.00
CA LEU A 3 -5.57 -18.05 19.11
C LEU A 3 -6.84 -17.77 19.93
N SER A 4 -6.70 -17.08 21.06
CA SER A 4 -7.85 -16.66 21.87
C SER A 4 -8.52 -15.43 21.24
N LYS A 5 -9.85 -15.31 21.43
CA LYS A 5 -10.58 -14.11 21.02
C LYS A 5 -9.98 -12.88 21.70
N ARG A 6 -9.64 -11.86 20.91
CA ARG A 6 -9.10 -10.61 21.44
C ARG A 6 -10.16 -9.89 22.29
N LYS A 7 -9.77 -9.42 23.46
CA LYS A 7 -10.65 -8.66 24.37
C LYS A 7 -10.30 -7.18 24.41
N ASP A 8 -9.14 -6.82 23.87
CA ASP A 8 -8.59 -5.46 23.94
C ASP A 8 -8.84 -4.68 22.65
N ILE A 9 -8.85 -3.36 22.76
CA ILE A 9 -8.93 -2.42 21.65
C ILE A 9 -7.54 -2.30 21.03
N THR A 10 -7.43 -2.41 19.69
CA THR A 10 -6.21 -2.12 18.97
C THR A 10 -6.03 -0.61 18.87
N LEU A 11 -4.97 -0.09 19.46
CA LEU A 11 -4.63 1.34 19.44
C LEU A 11 -3.22 1.54 18.89
N GLY A 12 -3.08 2.49 17.99
CA GLY A 12 -1.79 2.93 17.48
C GLY A 12 -1.67 2.81 15.98
N SER A 13 -0.55 3.30 15.49
CA SER A 13 -0.14 3.26 14.10
C SER A 13 0.79 2.07 13.85
N GLY A 14 1.49 2.05 12.74
CA GLY A 14 2.40 0.98 12.35
C GLY A 14 3.43 1.42 11.34
N LYS A 15 4.02 0.45 10.67
CA LYS A 15 4.96 0.66 9.56
C LYS A 15 4.35 0.12 8.29
N LEU A 16 4.63 0.79 7.17
CA LEU A 16 4.20 0.35 5.84
C LEU A 16 5.42 -0.09 5.03
N TYR A 17 5.33 -1.29 4.50
CA TYR A 17 6.37 -1.91 3.68
C TYR A 17 5.84 -2.15 2.27
N ALA A 18 6.73 -2.07 1.28
CA ALA A 18 6.42 -2.34 -0.11
C ALA A 18 7.57 -3.08 -0.80
N GLN A 19 7.33 -4.33 -1.16
CA GLN A 19 8.26 -5.19 -1.91
C GLN A 19 7.71 -5.42 -3.31
N GLU A 20 8.55 -5.39 -4.34
CA GLU A 20 8.13 -5.70 -5.71
C GLU A 20 7.61 -7.14 -5.78
N TYR A 21 6.44 -7.32 -6.40
CA TYR A 21 5.81 -8.61 -6.61
C TYR A 21 6.20 -9.17 -7.99
N THR A 22 6.88 -10.29 -7.99
CA THR A 22 7.40 -10.93 -9.22
C THR A 22 6.42 -11.93 -9.86
N GLY A 23 5.23 -12.10 -9.28
CA GLY A 23 4.16 -12.90 -9.90
C GLY A 23 4.16 -14.39 -9.58
N THR A 24 4.99 -14.88 -8.65
CA THR A 24 5.04 -16.31 -8.31
C THR A 24 4.33 -16.63 -7.01
N THR A 25 4.81 -16.12 -5.91
CA THR A 25 4.27 -16.39 -4.57
C THR A 25 4.31 -15.13 -3.74
N VAL A 26 3.30 -14.90 -2.92
CA VAL A 26 3.32 -13.79 -1.95
C VAL A 26 4.33 -14.14 -0.85
N PRO A 27 5.38 -13.34 -0.65
CA PRO A 27 6.37 -13.62 0.39
C PRO A 27 5.77 -13.62 1.78
N GLU A 28 6.39 -14.34 2.70
CA GLU A 28 6.02 -14.32 4.11
C GLU A 28 6.26 -12.93 4.73
N THR A 29 5.54 -12.63 5.82
CA THR A 29 5.62 -11.33 6.49
C THR A 29 7.02 -10.93 6.90
N ASP A 30 7.82 -11.87 7.39
CA ASP A 30 9.19 -11.61 7.84
C ASP A 30 10.12 -11.23 6.68
N ALA A 31 9.89 -11.79 5.49
CA ALA A 31 10.63 -11.44 4.28
C ALA A 31 10.26 -10.05 3.73
N ILE A 32 9.02 -9.61 3.94
CA ILE A 32 8.55 -8.29 3.49
C ILE A 32 8.93 -7.20 4.49
N CYS A 33 8.78 -7.47 5.79
CA CYS A 33 8.94 -6.47 6.86
C CYS A 33 10.40 -6.22 7.23
N THR A 34 11.26 -5.95 6.25
CA THR A 34 12.66 -5.58 6.40
C THR A 34 12.85 -4.08 6.25
N ASP A 35 13.96 -3.54 6.76
CA ASP A 35 14.26 -2.11 6.66
C ASP A 35 14.40 -1.63 5.20
N ASP A 36 14.89 -2.49 4.30
CA ASP A 36 15.02 -2.18 2.86
C ASP A 36 13.67 -2.04 2.15
N ASN A 37 12.63 -2.66 2.70
CA ASN A 37 11.29 -2.63 2.14
C ASN A 37 10.38 -1.55 2.77
N ILE A 38 10.87 -0.78 3.74
CA ILE A 38 10.09 0.32 4.30
C ILE A 38 9.73 1.30 3.19
N LEU A 39 8.43 1.54 2.97
CA LEU A 39 7.96 2.54 2.02
C LEU A 39 8.18 3.96 2.55
N GLY A 40 8.08 4.12 3.85
CA GLY A 40 8.28 5.34 4.61
C GLY A 40 7.63 5.23 5.98
N TYR A 41 7.99 6.13 6.89
CA TYR A 41 7.26 6.29 8.15
C TYR A 41 5.94 7.00 7.87
N ILE A 42 4.89 6.55 8.53
CA ILE A 42 3.53 6.99 8.24
C ILE A 42 3.00 8.00 9.27
N SER A 43 2.14 8.89 8.80
CA SER A 43 1.36 9.82 9.63
C SER A 43 -0.13 9.55 9.39
N GLY A 44 -0.94 9.64 10.44
CA GLY A 44 -2.39 9.39 10.35
C GLY A 44 -2.82 7.91 10.33
N GLY A 45 -1.85 6.98 10.44
CA GLY A 45 -2.15 5.55 10.43
C GLY A 45 -2.39 4.97 9.04
N ALA A 46 -3.02 3.79 8.96
CA ALA A 46 -3.40 3.13 7.73
C ALA A 46 -4.87 2.72 7.75
N THR A 47 -5.53 2.79 6.60
CA THR A 47 -6.93 2.42 6.42
C THR A 47 -7.04 1.32 5.38
N LEU A 48 -7.54 0.16 5.77
CA LEU A 48 -7.98 -0.89 4.87
C LEU A 48 -9.48 -0.72 4.59
N SER A 49 -9.85 -0.62 3.32
CA SER A 49 -11.23 -0.52 2.87
C SER A 49 -11.60 -1.72 2.01
N TYR A 50 -12.74 -2.33 2.28
CA TYR A 50 -13.34 -3.40 1.49
C TYR A 50 -14.74 -2.98 1.07
N LYS A 51 -15.02 -2.98 -0.23
CA LYS A 51 -16.30 -2.56 -0.80
C LYS A 51 -16.81 -3.60 -1.79
N PRO A 52 -17.72 -4.47 -1.39
CA PRO A 52 -18.39 -5.39 -2.31
C PRO A 52 -19.52 -4.68 -3.07
N THR A 53 -19.71 -5.07 -4.32
CA THR A 53 -20.87 -4.70 -5.14
C THR A 53 -21.77 -5.91 -5.32
N PHE A 54 -23.06 -5.71 -5.06
CA PHE A 54 -24.06 -6.78 -5.16
C PHE A 54 -25.00 -6.52 -6.33
N TYR A 55 -25.40 -7.60 -7.00
CA TYR A 55 -26.53 -7.62 -7.90
C TYR A 55 -27.64 -8.50 -7.32
N THR A 56 -28.86 -7.98 -7.32
CA THR A 56 -30.04 -8.72 -6.86
C THR A 56 -31.02 -8.86 -8.02
N ALA A 57 -31.17 -10.09 -8.50
CA ALA A 57 -32.26 -10.47 -9.40
C ALA A 57 -33.55 -10.68 -8.60
N LYS A 58 -34.67 -10.19 -9.13
CA LYS A 58 -36.01 -10.38 -8.57
C LYS A 58 -36.96 -10.74 -9.68
N ASP A 59 -37.97 -11.59 -9.38
CA ASP A 59 -39.10 -11.75 -10.26
C ASP A 59 -40.04 -10.53 -10.27
N ASP A 60 -40.90 -10.40 -11.26
CA ASP A 60 -41.79 -9.24 -11.43
C ASP A 60 -42.77 -9.05 -10.25
N LEU A 61 -43.09 -10.10 -9.54
CA LEU A 61 -43.97 -10.08 -8.37
C LEU A 61 -43.21 -9.88 -7.05
N GLY A 62 -41.90 -9.97 -7.09
CA GLY A 62 -41.04 -9.83 -5.91
C GLY A 62 -41.10 -11.01 -4.94
N LEU A 63 -41.60 -12.17 -5.37
CA LEU A 63 -41.76 -13.36 -4.57
C LEU A 63 -40.45 -14.15 -4.45
N VAL A 64 -39.57 -14.03 -5.44
CA VAL A 64 -38.29 -14.74 -5.50
C VAL A 64 -37.17 -13.72 -5.77
N SER A 65 -36.07 -13.78 -4.99
CA SER A 65 -34.91 -12.96 -5.23
C SER A 65 -33.62 -13.75 -5.00
N LYS A 66 -32.58 -13.41 -5.77
CA LYS A 66 -31.22 -13.95 -5.60
C LYS A 66 -30.21 -12.82 -5.65
N THR A 67 -29.40 -12.72 -4.61
CA THR A 67 -28.31 -11.73 -4.51
C THR A 67 -26.97 -12.43 -4.71
N VAL A 68 -26.12 -11.85 -5.56
CA VAL A 68 -24.76 -12.32 -5.82
C VAL A 68 -23.78 -11.14 -5.74
N ILE A 69 -22.54 -11.39 -5.33
CA ILE A 69 -21.47 -10.41 -5.43
C ILE A 69 -21.02 -10.35 -6.89
N THR A 70 -20.91 -9.16 -7.46
CA THR A 70 -20.51 -8.94 -8.86
C THR A 70 -19.14 -8.28 -8.98
N ALA A 71 -18.70 -7.55 -7.96
CA ALA A 71 -17.38 -6.95 -7.90
C ALA A 71 -16.95 -6.73 -6.44
N GLU A 72 -15.66 -6.64 -6.23
CA GLU A 72 -15.05 -6.30 -4.95
C GLU A 72 -13.92 -5.29 -5.18
N GLU A 73 -13.83 -4.30 -4.31
CA GLU A 73 -12.74 -3.34 -4.29
C GLU A 73 -12.07 -3.38 -2.91
N VAL A 74 -10.76 -3.59 -2.91
CA VAL A 74 -9.95 -3.53 -1.69
C VAL A 74 -8.88 -2.47 -1.87
N THR A 75 -8.80 -1.52 -0.95
CA THR A 75 -7.77 -0.48 -0.96
C THR A 75 -7.09 -0.36 0.38
N LEU A 76 -5.79 -0.07 0.34
CA LEU A 76 -4.98 0.26 1.51
C LEU A 76 -4.45 1.69 1.36
N LYS A 77 -4.85 2.58 2.27
CA LYS A 77 -4.45 3.99 2.29
C LYS A 77 -3.56 4.28 3.48
N SER A 78 -2.56 5.14 3.28
CA SER A 78 -1.71 5.63 4.37
C SER A 78 -1.04 6.95 3.98
N GLY A 79 -0.86 7.84 4.95
CA GLY A 79 -0.02 9.04 4.77
C GLY A 79 1.46 8.69 4.97
N VAL A 80 2.27 8.81 3.93
CA VAL A 80 3.72 8.59 3.97
C VAL A 80 4.43 9.90 4.28
N MET A 81 5.07 10.00 5.46
CA MET A 81 5.70 11.23 5.93
C MET A 81 7.20 11.30 5.61
N THR A 82 7.91 10.17 5.67
CA THR A 82 9.31 10.11 5.23
C THR A 82 9.39 9.42 3.87
N TRP A 83 9.85 10.13 2.87
CA TRP A 83 9.89 9.66 1.51
C TRP A 83 11.15 10.10 0.78
N ASP A 84 11.51 9.36 -0.23
CA ASP A 84 12.61 9.64 -1.14
C ASP A 84 12.23 9.35 -2.59
N GLY A 85 13.20 9.38 -3.50
CA GLY A 85 12.96 9.09 -4.92
C GLY A 85 12.47 7.65 -5.17
N ASN A 86 12.87 6.68 -4.35
CA ASN A 86 12.43 5.29 -4.48
C ASN A 86 10.99 5.13 -3.99
N THR A 87 10.61 5.87 -2.93
CA THR A 87 9.20 5.95 -2.49
C THR A 87 8.33 6.48 -3.63
N LEU A 88 8.74 7.58 -4.28
CA LEU A 88 7.99 8.16 -5.41
C LEU A 88 7.91 7.21 -6.60
N ALA A 89 8.97 6.45 -6.85
CA ALA A 89 8.96 5.43 -7.91
C ALA A 89 7.96 4.31 -7.63
N LYS A 90 7.82 3.87 -6.39
CA LYS A 90 6.81 2.86 -6.00
C LYS A 90 5.37 3.41 -6.06
N LEU A 91 5.20 4.73 -5.96
CA LEU A 91 3.90 5.41 -6.04
C LEU A 91 3.51 5.84 -7.46
N SER A 92 4.40 5.71 -8.44
CA SER A 92 4.14 6.11 -9.82
C SER A 92 4.57 5.03 -10.80
N ALA A 93 3.64 4.53 -11.60
CA ALA A 93 3.90 3.52 -12.62
C ALA A 93 4.86 4.00 -13.74
N THR A 94 5.10 5.30 -13.85
CA THR A 94 5.94 5.90 -14.91
C THR A 94 7.19 6.60 -14.38
N ALA A 95 7.50 6.43 -13.09
CA ALA A 95 8.67 7.05 -12.49
C ALA A 95 9.97 6.31 -12.83
N ARG A 96 11.00 7.10 -13.11
CA ARG A 96 12.36 6.62 -13.35
C ARG A 96 13.31 7.36 -12.43
N VAL A 97 14.03 6.62 -11.61
CA VAL A 97 15.02 7.18 -10.68
C VAL A 97 16.40 7.08 -11.31
N THR A 98 17.15 8.17 -11.25
CA THR A 98 18.56 8.22 -11.64
C THR A 98 19.36 8.74 -10.46
N GLU A 99 20.39 8.02 -10.07
CA GLU A 99 21.32 8.41 -9.01
C GLU A 99 22.65 8.82 -9.63
N THR A 100 23.25 9.85 -9.05
CA THR A 100 24.59 10.32 -9.43
C THR A 100 25.39 10.47 -8.15
N ASP A 101 26.51 9.78 -8.07
CA ASP A 101 27.39 9.79 -6.92
C ASP A 101 28.01 11.18 -6.68
N ALA A 102 28.39 11.44 -5.43
CA ALA A 102 29.14 12.62 -5.09
C ALA A 102 30.50 12.61 -5.78
N THR A 103 30.86 13.75 -6.39
CA THR A 103 32.20 14.01 -6.93
C THR A 103 32.80 15.24 -6.24
N SER A 104 34.10 15.46 -6.40
CA SER A 104 34.78 16.62 -5.80
C SER A 104 34.04 17.94 -6.17
N GLY A 105 33.48 18.61 -5.17
CA GLY A 105 32.74 19.86 -5.34
C GLY A 105 31.27 19.73 -5.74
N LYS A 106 30.72 18.51 -5.89
CA LYS A 106 29.29 18.29 -6.18
C LYS A 106 28.72 17.20 -5.26
N PRO A 107 27.61 17.47 -4.54
CA PRO A 107 26.96 16.46 -3.72
C PRO A 107 26.31 15.36 -4.58
N ALA A 108 26.11 14.20 -3.98
CA ALA A 108 25.28 13.16 -4.58
C ALA A 108 23.88 13.70 -4.91
N LYS A 109 23.33 13.25 -6.03
CA LYS A 109 22.02 13.71 -6.52
C LYS A 109 21.15 12.52 -6.92
N ARG A 110 19.91 12.55 -6.49
CA ARG A 110 18.86 11.63 -6.97
C ARG A 110 17.84 12.44 -7.76
N SER A 111 17.54 12.02 -8.98
CA SER A 111 16.55 12.63 -9.86
C SER A 111 15.44 11.65 -10.17
N VAL A 112 14.20 12.11 -10.06
CA VAL A 112 13.00 11.31 -10.41
C VAL A 112 12.33 11.97 -11.59
N LYS A 113 12.18 11.22 -12.67
CA LYS A 113 11.43 11.66 -13.87
C LYS A 113 10.10 10.91 -13.87
N ILE A 114 9.00 11.63 -13.96
CA ILE A 114 7.65 11.08 -13.95
C ILE A 114 6.95 11.49 -15.25
N GLY A 115 6.18 10.57 -15.83
CA GLY A 115 5.36 10.81 -17.00
C GLY A 115 5.79 10.03 -18.23
N GLY A 116 4.96 10.12 -19.29
CA GLY A 116 5.01 9.35 -20.49
C GLY A 116 4.40 7.97 -20.32
N VAL A 117 3.24 7.74 -20.91
CA VAL A 117 2.47 6.48 -20.78
C VAL A 117 3.29 5.26 -21.18
N ASP A 118 4.13 5.42 -22.20
CA ASP A 118 5.03 4.36 -22.69
C ASP A 118 6.14 3.97 -21.70
N ASN A 119 6.31 4.74 -20.62
CA ASN A 119 7.25 4.43 -19.54
C ASN A 119 6.61 3.67 -18.39
N ALA A 120 5.35 3.24 -18.50
CA ALA A 120 4.71 2.43 -17.49
C ALA A 120 5.43 1.09 -17.35
N ASP A 121 5.91 0.80 -16.15
CA ASP A 121 6.70 -0.40 -15.85
C ASP A 121 5.86 -1.64 -15.55
N GLY A 122 4.54 -1.46 -15.34
CA GLY A 122 3.61 -2.53 -15.02
C GLY A 122 3.84 -3.20 -13.64
N LYS A 123 4.74 -2.65 -12.84
CA LYS A 123 5.10 -3.24 -11.55
C LYS A 123 3.93 -3.27 -10.59
N LYS A 124 3.90 -4.34 -9.82
CA LYS A 124 3.01 -4.53 -8.68
C LYS A 124 3.86 -4.71 -7.42
N TYR A 125 3.27 -4.42 -6.29
CA TYR A 125 3.95 -4.54 -5.00
C TYR A 125 3.14 -5.37 -4.02
N VAL A 126 3.83 -6.12 -3.19
CA VAL A 126 3.24 -6.64 -1.96
C VAL A 126 3.36 -5.53 -0.93
N LEU A 127 2.23 -4.98 -0.51
CA LEU A 127 2.13 -3.99 0.54
C LEU A 127 1.85 -4.72 1.85
N CYS A 128 2.62 -4.42 2.88
CA CYS A 128 2.41 -4.96 4.21
C CYS A 128 2.36 -3.82 5.24
N PHE A 129 1.21 -3.65 5.87
CA PHE A 129 1.10 -2.82 7.06
C PHE A 129 1.32 -3.70 8.28
N LYS A 130 2.29 -3.33 9.12
CA LYS A 130 2.61 -3.99 10.37
C LYS A 130 2.30 -3.06 11.54
N HIS A 131 1.41 -3.49 12.41
CA HIS A 131 1.16 -2.87 13.71
C HIS A 131 1.66 -3.79 14.82
N ALA A 132 2.38 -3.25 15.78
CA ALA A 132 2.78 -3.95 16.99
C ALA A 132 2.17 -3.26 18.21
N ASP A 133 1.63 -4.03 19.15
CA ASP A 133 1.17 -3.50 20.42
C ASP A 133 2.35 -2.92 21.21
N LYS A 134 2.09 -1.95 22.08
CA LYS A 134 3.13 -1.27 22.88
C LYS A 134 3.98 -2.20 23.74
N ASP A 135 3.40 -3.32 24.17
CA ASP A 135 4.10 -4.35 24.95
C ASP A 135 4.88 -5.36 24.09
N GLY A 136 4.81 -5.21 22.75
CA GLY A 136 5.49 -6.07 21.78
C GLY A 136 5.01 -7.52 21.73
N LYS A 137 3.93 -7.86 22.44
CA LYS A 137 3.45 -9.25 22.55
C LYS A 137 2.55 -9.66 21.40
N ARG A 138 2.02 -8.71 20.66
CA ARG A 138 1.11 -8.98 19.54
C ARG A 138 1.44 -8.11 18.35
N GLU A 139 1.33 -8.69 17.19
CA GLU A 139 1.50 -8.03 15.92
C GLU A 139 0.29 -8.28 15.02
N LEU A 140 -0.13 -7.26 14.30
CA LEU A 140 -1.16 -7.34 13.29
C LEU A 140 -0.55 -7.00 11.94
N TYR A 141 -0.80 -7.85 10.97
CA TYR A 141 -0.35 -7.65 9.59
C TYR A 141 -1.54 -7.53 8.66
N VAL A 142 -1.50 -6.56 7.76
CA VAL A 142 -2.40 -6.45 6.63
C VAL A 142 -1.56 -6.51 5.37
N ARG A 143 -1.76 -7.54 4.55
CA ARG A 143 -1.05 -7.71 3.28
C ARG A 143 -2.03 -7.59 2.11
N ILE A 144 -1.65 -6.84 1.09
CA ILE A 144 -2.31 -6.80 -0.21
C ILE A 144 -1.26 -6.88 -1.32
N VAL A 145 -1.64 -7.43 -2.46
CA VAL A 145 -0.86 -7.33 -3.70
C VAL A 145 -1.56 -6.32 -4.58
N GLY A 146 -0.86 -5.31 -5.05
CA GLY A 146 -1.47 -4.28 -5.87
C GLY A 146 -0.51 -3.16 -6.25
N LYS A 147 -1.08 -2.07 -6.70
CA LYS A 147 -0.33 -0.88 -7.12
C LYS A 147 -1.08 0.40 -6.75
N ASN A 148 -0.34 1.51 -6.67
CA ASN A 148 -0.97 2.81 -6.56
C ASN A 148 -1.67 3.15 -7.89
N GLN A 149 -2.98 3.40 -7.83
CA GLN A 149 -3.81 3.79 -8.98
C GLN A 149 -4.32 5.21 -8.87
N SER A 150 -4.25 5.81 -7.69
CA SER A 150 -4.74 7.17 -7.41
C SER A 150 -3.69 8.26 -7.65
N GLY A 151 -2.43 7.86 -7.95
CA GLY A 151 -1.32 8.80 -8.03
C GLY A 151 -0.90 9.29 -6.64
N PHE A 152 -0.29 10.45 -6.58
CA PHE A 152 0.10 11.11 -5.34
C PHE A 152 0.15 12.64 -5.52
N GLU A 153 0.00 13.34 -4.40
CA GLU A 153 0.19 14.78 -4.31
C GLU A 153 1.28 15.09 -3.26
N ILE A 154 2.12 16.07 -3.55
CA ILE A 154 3.14 16.56 -2.63
C ILE A 154 2.91 18.05 -2.44
N ALA A 155 2.54 18.45 -1.22
CA ALA A 155 2.35 19.83 -0.85
C ALA A 155 3.49 20.30 0.07
N PHE A 156 4.21 21.34 -0.33
CA PHE A 156 5.24 21.97 0.48
C PHE A 156 4.64 23.20 1.15
N VAL A 157 4.35 23.11 2.43
CA VAL A 157 3.73 24.18 3.23
C VAL A 157 4.66 24.58 4.37
N LYS A 158 4.77 25.88 4.63
CA LYS A 158 5.79 26.46 5.56
C LYS A 158 5.77 25.85 6.97
N ASP A 159 4.59 25.60 7.52
CA ASP A 159 4.43 25.24 8.93
C ASP A 159 3.75 23.85 9.09
N LYS A 160 3.92 22.97 8.10
CA LYS A 160 3.39 21.59 8.12
C LYS A 160 4.40 20.63 7.52
N GLU A 161 4.42 19.43 8.07
CA GLU A 161 5.10 18.29 7.46
C GLU A 161 4.54 17.98 6.07
N THR A 162 5.41 17.54 5.17
CA THR A 162 5.01 17.07 3.85
C THR A 162 4.63 15.59 3.97
N VAL A 163 3.35 15.28 3.84
CA VAL A 163 2.80 13.92 3.85
C VAL A 163 2.29 13.59 2.45
N ILE A 164 2.62 12.43 1.95
CA ILE A 164 2.12 11.90 0.69
C ILE A 164 0.99 10.92 1.00
N ASP A 165 -0.21 11.21 0.54
CA ASP A 165 -1.34 10.29 0.64
C ASP A 165 -1.18 9.19 -0.42
N ALA A 166 -0.82 7.98 0.04
CA ALA A 166 -0.67 6.81 -0.81
C ALA A 166 -1.93 5.93 -0.72
N GLU A 167 -2.49 5.57 -1.86
CA GLU A 167 -3.63 4.67 -1.96
C GLU A 167 -3.31 3.53 -2.92
N PHE A 168 -3.28 2.31 -2.40
CA PHE A 168 -3.00 1.12 -3.17
C PHE A 168 -4.28 0.32 -3.38
N ALA A 169 -4.63 0.07 -4.64
CA ALA A 169 -5.70 -0.84 -4.99
C ALA A 169 -5.13 -2.27 -5.07
N ALA A 170 -5.81 -3.19 -4.40
CA ALA A 170 -5.46 -4.60 -4.45
C ALA A 170 -5.89 -5.22 -5.78
N ASP A 171 -5.03 -6.05 -6.34
CA ASP A 171 -5.38 -6.92 -7.45
C ASP A 171 -6.02 -8.23 -6.91
N PRO A 172 -7.01 -8.81 -7.61
CA PRO A 172 -7.52 -10.11 -7.25
C PRO A 172 -6.40 -11.15 -7.38
N MET A 173 -6.29 -11.99 -6.37
CA MET A 173 -5.42 -13.17 -6.39
C MET A 173 -6.28 -14.38 -6.76
N ASP A 174 -5.66 -15.37 -7.43
CA ASP A 174 -6.35 -16.62 -7.69
C ASP A 174 -6.81 -17.25 -6.37
N ALA A 175 -8.01 -17.78 -6.37
CA ALA A 175 -8.52 -18.49 -5.22
C ALA A 175 -7.71 -19.79 -5.05
N GLU A 176 -7.05 -19.94 -3.91
CA GLU A 176 -6.48 -21.19 -3.45
C GLU A 176 -7.53 -22.03 -2.72
#